data_01eb27fa7e84d23f1e4f5c618a2c22e4
#
_entry.id   01eb27fa7e84d23f1e4f5c618a2c22e4
#
_cell.length_a   1.000
_cell.length_b   1.000
_cell.length_c   1.000
_cell.angle_alpha   90.00
_cell.angle_beta   90.00
_cell.angle_gamma   90.00
#
_symmetry.space_group_name_H-M   'P 1'
#
loop_
_entity.id
_entity.type
_entity.pdbx_description
1 polymer ?
#
loop_
_entity_poly.entity_id
_entity_poly.type
_entity_poly.pdbx_seq_one_letter_code
_entity_poly.pdbx_strand_id
1 'polypeptide(L)'
;MFSLDTIPWNEIQKLWTDNGLRFQWIALIAVVIVSGVLSNLSIRLIKRNFIKDENEGQDWEAWKRNGLRLFPPIVLLVLTVLCLSGFRALQFETSDFIQPAVNASTAWLLYRLVGIATTNRAWLRSIAVILFGLAALQSFGILSATLELLEMVAFQLGDRRISVLNLINGIGILLALLWGTSFLGSAGETKIKQLPHIPPSLQVLLAKVLRTFLVVLSFVIALSTIGLDLSSFAILGGAIGVGIGF
;
A
#
# COMPACT_ATOMS: atom_id res chain seq x y z
N MET A 1 39.33 10.47 -15.25
CA MET A 1 40.08 10.42 -14.00
C MET A 1 39.37 11.36 -13.04
N PHE A 2 38.43 10.82 -12.24
CA PHE A 2 37.71 11.62 -11.25
C PHE A 2 38.70 11.95 -10.13
N SER A 3 39.02 13.23 -9.95
CA SER A 3 39.89 13.68 -8.86
C SER A 3 39.05 13.67 -7.57
N LEU A 4 39.50 12.94 -6.57
CA LEU A 4 38.90 12.86 -5.23
C LEU A 4 38.91 14.23 -4.50
N ASP A 5 39.65 15.22 -5.04
CA ASP A 5 39.81 16.57 -4.48
C ASP A 5 38.56 17.47 -4.67
N THR A 6 37.53 17.00 -5.45
CA THR A 6 36.29 17.76 -5.65
C THR A 6 35.20 17.43 -4.63
N ILE A 7 35.45 16.49 -3.72
CA ILE A 7 34.49 16.16 -2.66
C ILE A 7 34.61 17.24 -1.57
N PRO A 8 33.55 17.99 -1.25
CA PRO A 8 33.59 19.03 -0.22
C PRO A 8 33.62 18.39 1.17
N TRP A 9 34.76 17.85 1.57
CA TRP A 9 34.98 17.20 2.87
C TRP A 9 34.54 18.07 4.04
N ASN A 10 34.67 19.41 3.90
CA ASN A 10 34.23 20.37 4.92
C ASN A 10 32.72 20.40 5.12
N GLU A 11 31.95 20.15 4.06
CA GLU A 11 30.49 20.03 4.13
C GLU A 11 30.07 18.70 4.74
N ILE A 12 30.75 17.62 4.36
CA ILE A 12 30.53 16.30 4.96
C ILE A 12 30.87 16.32 6.45
N GLN A 13 31.96 17.00 6.85
CA GLN A 13 32.32 17.14 8.26
C GLN A 13 31.28 17.96 9.05
N LYS A 14 30.73 19.04 8.46
CA LYS A 14 29.62 19.79 9.08
C LYS A 14 28.38 18.92 9.29
N LEU A 15 28.02 18.08 8.33
CA LEU A 15 26.92 17.12 8.47
C LEU A 15 27.12 16.13 9.64
N TRP A 16 28.37 15.76 9.95
CA TRP A 16 28.68 14.90 11.09
C TRP A 16 28.78 15.65 12.42
N THR A 17 29.01 16.95 12.40
CA THR A 17 29.14 17.77 13.62
C THR A 17 27.82 18.38 14.07
N ASP A 18 26.81 18.40 13.22
CA ASP A 18 25.49 18.90 13.56
C ASP A 18 24.79 17.93 14.53
N ASN A 19 24.51 18.42 15.73
CA ASN A 19 23.88 17.61 16.78
C ASN A 19 22.52 17.06 16.36
N GLY A 20 21.76 17.78 15.53
CA GLY A 20 20.46 17.32 15.02
C GLY A 20 20.58 16.06 14.16
N LEU A 21 21.57 15.99 13.28
CA LEU A 21 21.81 14.83 12.43
C LEU A 21 22.26 13.59 13.19
N ARG A 22 23.12 13.76 14.19
CA ARG A 22 23.56 12.65 15.05
C ARG A 22 22.39 12.02 15.82
N PHE A 23 21.48 12.84 16.35
CA PHE A 23 20.28 12.35 17.04
C PHE A 23 19.36 11.58 16.09
N GLN A 24 19.22 12.01 14.83
CA GLN A 24 18.42 11.29 13.80
C GLN A 24 19.02 9.91 13.50
N TRP A 25 20.35 9.80 13.31
CA TRP A 25 21.00 8.52 13.08
C TRP A 25 20.86 7.58 14.28
N ILE A 26 21.08 8.07 15.50
CA ILE A 26 20.94 7.28 16.71
C ILE A 26 19.49 6.80 16.86
N ALA A 27 18.52 7.67 16.60
CA ALA A 27 17.10 7.33 16.66
C ALA A 27 16.73 6.27 15.61
N LEU A 28 17.21 6.38 14.36
CA LEU A 28 16.95 5.39 13.32
C LEU A 28 17.56 4.03 13.66
N ILE A 29 18.80 4.00 14.13
CA ILE A 29 19.45 2.76 14.56
C ILE A 29 18.67 2.13 15.72
N ALA A 30 18.27 2.92 16.70
CA ALA A 30 17.46 2.46 17.82
C ALA A 30 16.10 1.90 17.34
N VAL A 31 15.41 2.58 16.43
CA VAL A 31 14.15 2.12 15.83
C VAL A 31 14.32 0.78 15.12
N VAL A 32 15.38 0.61 14.33
CA VAL A 32 15.65 -0.66 13.63
C VAL A 32 15.91 -1.79 14.61
N ILE A 33 16.74 -1.56 15.64
CA ILE A 33 17.05 -2.56 16.66
C ILE A 33 15.79 -2.91 17.46
N VAL A 34 15.04 -1.91 17.94
CA VAL A 34 13.83 -2.11 18.73
C VAL A 34 12.76 -2.82 17.90
N SER A 35 12.58 -2.46 16.63
CA SER A 35 11.63 -3.13 15.73
C SER A 35 12.01 -4.60 15.51
N GLY A 36 13.30 -4.91 15.34
CA GLY A 36 13.81 -6.27 15.21
C GLY A 36 13.58 -7.10 16.48
N VAL A 37 13.86 -6.53 17.64
CA VAL A 37 13.65 -7.20 18.93
C VAL A 37 12.16 -7.42 19.21
N LEU A 38 11.32 -6.38 19.04
CA LEU A 38 9.87 -6.48 19.24
C LEU A 38 9.25 -7.48 18.28
N SER A 39 9.61 -7.45 17.00
CA SER A 39 9.10 -8.38 16.02
C SER A 39 9.47 -9.83 16.34
N ASN A 40 10.73 -10.09 16.74
CA ASN A 40 11.18 -11.42 17.14
C ASN A 40 10.52 -11.92 18.43
N LEU A 41 10.35 -11.05 19.43
CA LEU A 41 9.66 -11.38 20.67
C LEU A 41 8.19 -11.70 20.42
N SER A 42 7.49 -10.85 19.66
CA SER A 42 6.08 -11.04 19.33
C SER A 42 5.86 -12.31 18.53
N ILE A 43 6.71 -12.60 17.54
CA ILE A 43 6.65 -13.86 16.76
C ILE A 43 6.88 -15.06 17.69
N ARG A 44 7.82 -14.99 18.64
CA ARG A 44 8.07 -16.08 19.61
C ARG A 44 6.89 -16.27 20.55
N LEU A 45 6.28 -15.19 21.05
CA LEU A 45 5.12 -15.23 21.94
C LEU A 45 3.88 -15.78 21.22
N ILE A 46 3.62 -15.35 19.99
CA ILE A 46 2.52 -15.85 19.17
C ILE A 46 2.74 -17.35 18.88
N LYS A 47 3.94 -17.75 18.48
CA LYS A 47 4.27 -19.17 18.29
C LYS A 47 4.07 -19.99 19.57
N ARG A 48 4.45 -19.47 20.74
CA ARG A 48 4.34 -20.19 22.03
C ARG A 48 2.89 -20.35 22.50
N ASN A 49 2.05 -19.33 22.28
CA ASN A 49 0.69 -19.31 22.85
C ASN A 49 -0.39 -19.85 21.88
N PHE A 50 -0.17 -19.72 20.55
CA PHE A 50 -1.19 -20.03 19.54
C PHE A 50 -0.93 -21.29 18.71
N ILE A 51 0.27 -21.88 18.77
CA ILE A 51 0.60 -23.09 17.97
C ILE A 51 0.36 -24.39 18.75
N LYS A 52 -0.39 -24.35 19.84
CA LYS A 52 -0.64 -25.51 20.69
C LYS A 52 -1.86 -26.35 20.27
N ASP A 53 -2.66 -25.89 19.32
CA ASP A 53 -3.84 -26.63 18.82
C ASP A 53 -3.51 -27.29 17.47
N GLU A 54 -3.33 -28.60 17.53
CA GLU A 54 -2.93 -29.49 16.43
C GLU A 54 -4.10 -29.84 15.48
N ASN A 55 -5.31 -29.31 15.68
CA ASN A 55 -6.54 -29.71 14.99
C ASN A 55 -7.17 -28.67 14.05
N GLU A 56 -6.49 -27.58 13.73
CA GLU A 56 -7.02 -26.56 12.80
C GLU A 56 -6.50 -26.78 11.38
N GLY A 57 -7.43 -26.75 10.40
CA GLY A 57 -7.18 -27.08 9.00
C GLY A 57 -6.10 -26.26 8.29
N GLN A 58 -5.60 -26.79 7.18
CA GLN A 58 -4.47 -26.30 6.38
C GLN A 58 -4.57 -24.80 5.99
N ASP A 59 -5.78 -24.26 5.86
CA ASP A 59 -6.03 -22.87 5.49
C ASP A 59 -5.70 -21.88 6.62
N TRP A 60 -5.92 -22.28 7.87
CA TRP A 60 -5.60 -21.49 9.04
C TRP A 60 -4.09 -21.37 9.28
N GLU A 61 -3.34 -22.42 9.01
CA GLU A 61 -1.88 -22.42 9.06
C GLU A 61 -1.26 -21.48 8.01
N ALA A 62 -1.82 -21.45 6.80
CA ALA A 62 -1.40 -20.54 5.74
C ALA A 62 -1.66 -19.06 6.13
N TRP A 63 -2.80 -18.76 6.74
CA TRP A 63 -3.17 -17.43 7.20
C TRP A 63 -2.27 -16.94 8.34
N LYS A 64 -2.02 -17.79 9.36
CA LYS A 64 -1.08 -17.51 10.46
C LYS A 64 0.33 -17.21 9.92
N ARG A 65 0.84 -18.02 9.01
CA ARG A 65 2.17 -17.85 8.41
C ARG A 65 2.28 -16.55 7.61
N ASN A 66 1.24 -16.19 6.88
CA ASN A 66 1.21 -14.96 6.09
C ASN A 66 1.06 -13.72 6.97
N GLY A 67 0.23 -13.76 8.01
CA GLY A 67 0.08 -12.69 8.99
C GLY A 67 1.38 -12.41 9.75
N LEU A 68 2.09 -13.45 10.19
CA LEU A 68 3.39 -13.32 10.86
C LEU A 68 4.46 -12.66 9.97
N ARG A 69 4.35 -12.80 8.64
CA ARG A 69 5.27 -12.13 7.70
C ARG A 69 5.04 -10.63 7.58
N LEU A 70 3.84 -10.13 7.89
CA LEU A 70 3.53 -8.69 7.88
C LEU A 70 3.94 -7.99 9.16
N PHE A 71 4.10 -8.73 10.25
CA PHE A 71 4.37 -8.14 11.56
C PHE A 71 5.66 -7.29 11.59
N PRO A 72 6.82 -7.75 11.07
CA PRO A 72 8.04 -6.96 11.09
C PRO A 72 7.94 -5.62 10.35
N PRO A 73 7.44 -5.54 9.11
CA PRO A 73 7.32 -4.26 8.42
C PRO A 73 6.29 -3.32 9.06
N ILE A 74 5.21 -3.85 9.65
CA ILE A 74 4.23 -3.02 10.37
C ILE A 74 4.87 -2.38 11.61
N VAL A 75 5.58 -3.16 12.42
CA VAL A 75 6.26 -2.64 13.61
C VAL A 75 7.30 -1.59 13.23
N LEU A 76 8.09 -1.84 12.17
CA LEU A 76 9.07 -0.88 11.69
C LEU A 76 8.40 0.42 11.22
N LEU A 77 7.32 0.33 10.44
CA LEU A 77 6.58 1.49 9.95
C LEU A 77 6.01 2.32 11.12
N VAL A 78 5.35 1.66 12.07
CA VAL A 78 4.78 2.34 13.24
C VAL A 78 5.87 3.06 14.04
N LEU A 79 7.00 2.41 14.30
CA LEU A 79 8.10 3.02 15.05
C LEU A 79 8.77 4.16 14.29
N THR A 80 8.95 4.06 12.97
CA THR A 80 9.49 5.16 12.15
C THR A 80 8.55 6.36 12.12
N VAL A 81 7.23 6.14 12.01
CA VAL A 81 6.22 7.21 12.06
C VAL A 81 6.16 7.84 13.44
N LEU A 82 6.21 7.06 14.52
CA LEU A 82 6.26 7.60 15.88
C LEU A 82 7.54 8.41 16.11
N CYS A 83 8.67 7.94 15.62
CA CYS A 83 9.93 8.67 15.66
C CYS A 83 9.81 10.02 14.93
N LEU A 84 9.28 10.02 13.71
CA LEU A 84 9.04 11.23 12.93
C LEU A 84 8.12 12.22 13.67
N SER A 85 7.02 11.74 14.24
CA SER A 85 6.08 12.58 14.99
C SER A 85 6.71 13.15 16.27
N GLY A 86 7.53 12.38 16.97
CA GLY A 86 8.28 12.84 18.13
C GLY A 86 9.28 13.95 17.80
N PHE A 87 10.04 13.80 16.72
CA PHE A 87 10.97 14.85 16.27
C PHE A 87 10.24 16.13 15.85
N ARG A 88 9.11 16.01 15.14
CA ARG A 88 8.27 17.17 14.79
C ARG A 88 7.71 17.89 16.03
N ALA A 89 7.27 17.15 17.03
CA ALA A 89 6.76 17.72 18.28
C ALA A 89 7.85 18.49 19.06
N LEU A 90 9.11 18.05 18.95
CA LEU A 90 10.27 18.72 19.55
C LEU A 90 10.86 19.85 18.68
N GLN A 91 10.21 20.19 17.55
CA GLN A 91 10.62 21.23 16.59
C GLN A 91 12.03 21.04 16.00
N PHE A 92 12.54 19.80 15.97
CA PHE A 92 13.76 19.51 15.23
C PHE A 92 13.49 19.46 13.73
N GLU A 93 14.42 20.00 12.92
CA GLU A 93 14.39 19.79 11.47
C GLU A 93 14.55 18.30 11.16
N THR A 94 13.51 17.68 10.57
CA THR A 94 13.38 16.22 10.49
C THR A 94 13.46 15.66 9.08
N SER A 95 13.78 16.51 8.10
CA SER A 95 13.53 16.18 6.70
C SER A 95 14.48 15.13 6.09
N ASP A 96 15.75 15.09 6.50
CA ASP A 96 16.78 14.52 5.64
C ASP A 96 16.93 12.99 5.72
N PHE A 97 16.75 12.37 6.91
CA PHE A 97 16.97 10.93 7.09
C PHE A 97 15.74 10.16 7.59
N ILE A 98 14.91 10.77 8.43
CA ILE A 98 13.75 10.08 8.99
C ILE A 98 12.65 9.90 7.92
N GLN A 99 12.44 10.90 7.04
CA GLN A 99 11.47 10.81 5.96
C GLN A 99 11.80 9.67 4.96
N PRO A 100 13.05 9.54 4.47
CA PRO A 100 13.47 8.38 3.69
C PRO A 100 13.24 7.04 4.38
N ALA A 101 13.45 6.96 5.69
CA ALA A 101 13.21 5.72 6.45
C ALA A 101 11.72 5.36 6.50
N VAL A 102 10.83 6.34 6.65
CA VAL A 102 9.37 6.14 6.55
C VAL A 102 8.98 5.67 5.15
N ASN A 103 9.49 6.31 4.10
CA ASN A 103 9.22 5.92 2.72
C ASN A 103 9.68 4.49 2.43
N ALA A 104 10.89 4.12 2.86
CA ALA A 104 11.43 2.77 2.69
C ALA A 104 10.64 1.71 3.48
N SER A 105 10.23 2.00 4.72
CA SER A 105 9.43 1.09 5.53
C SER A 105 8.02 0.88 4.97
N THR A 106 7.42 1.93 4.40
CA THR A 106 6.15 1.86 3.67
C THR A 106 6.28 0.99 2.41
N ALA A 107 7.33 1.20 1.60
CA ALA A 107 7.60 0.38 0.42
C ALA A 107 7.82 -1.10 0.80
N TRP A 108 8.52 -1.38 1.91
CA TRP A 108 8.71 -2.73 2.40
C TRP A 108 7.41 -3.39 2.84
N LEU A 109 6.53 -2.66 3.53
CA LEU A 109 5.21 -3.16 3.92
C LEU A 109 4.37 -3.51 2.68
N LEU A 110 4.31 -2.60 1.70
CA LEU A 110 3.57 -2.82 0.45
C LEU A 110 4.13 -4.03 -0.32
N TYR A 111 5.44 -4.15 -0.43
CA TYR A 111 6.10 -5.32 -1.03
C TYR A 111 5.68 -6.63 -0.35
N ARG A 112 5.61 -6.65 0.98
CA ARG A 112 5.17 -7.83 1.73
C ARG A 112 3.69 -8.15 1.53
N LEU A 113 2.84 -7.13 1.47
CA LEU A 113 1.40 -7.30 1.19
C LEU A 113 1.19 -7.93 -0.19
N VAL A 114 1.85 -7.40 -1.21
CA VAL A 114 1.79 -7.96 -2.56
C VAL A 114 2.35 -9.39 -2.59
N GLY A 115 3.40 -9.67 -1.80
CA GLY A 115 4.01 -10.99 -1.69
C GLY A 115 3.12 -12.07 -1.08
N ILE A 116 2.08 -11.69 -0.33
CA ILE A 116 1.07 -12.64 0.17
C ILE A 116 0.08 -13.01 -0.94
N ALA A 117 -0.23 -12.05 -1.81
CA ALA A 117 -1.23 -12.22 -2.85
C ALA A 117 -0.67 -12.81 -4.16
N THR A 118 0.64 -12.74 -4.36
CA THR A 118 1.29 -13.18 -5.61
C THR A 118 2.36 -14.21 -5.35
N THR A 119 2.24 -15.36 -5.98
CA THR A 119 3.24 -16.44 -5.93
C THR A 119 4.32 -16.32 -7.01
N ASN A 120 4.11 -15.49 -8.02
CA ASN A 120 5.05 -15.30 -9.13
C ASN A 120 6.22 -14.41 -8.74
N ARG A 121 7.41 -15.00 -8.60
CA ARG A 121 8.64 -14.30 -8.18
C ARG A 121 9.10 -13.21 -9.15
N ALA A 122 8.83 -13.34 -10.45
CA ALA A 122 9.21 -12.32 -11.43
C ALA A 122 8.38 -11.05 -11.22
N TRP A 123 7.07 -11.18 -11.09
CA TRP A 123 6.17 -10.08 -10.75
C TRP A 123 6.55 -9.40 -9.43
N LEU A 124 6.87 -10.18 -8.42
CA LEU A 124 7.28 -9.65 -7.12
C LEU A 124 8.55 -8.78 -7.21
N ARG A 125 9.53 -9.20 -8.03
CA ARG A 125 10.76 -8.41 -8.25
C ARG A 125 10.46 -7.10 -8.96
N SER A 126 9.63 -7.12 -10.00
CA SER A 126 9.25 -5.91 -10.73
C SER A 126 8.54 -4.91 -9.82
N ILE A 127 7.59 -5.38 -9.01
CA ILE A 127 6.87 -4.55 -8.05
C ILE A 127 7.82 -4.00 -6.96
N ALA A 128 8.78 -4.81 -6.47
CA ALA A 128 9.79 -4.35 -5.53
C ALA A 128 10.60 -3.18 -6.12
N VAL A 129 11.11 -3.33 -7.35
CA VAL A 129 11.88 -2.26 -8.02
C VAL A 129 11.06 -0.99 -8.14
N ILE A 130 9.78 -1.09 -8.52
CA ILE A 130 8.87 0.06 -8.63
C ILE A 130 8.66 0.72 -7.26
N LEU A 131 8.29 -0.05 -6.23
CA LEU A 131 7.99 0.49 -4.89
C LEU A 131 9.22 1.14 -4.25
N PHE A 132 10.38 0.49 -4.30
CA PHE A 132 11.60 1.06 -3.75
C PHE A 132 12.14 2.22 -4.60
N GLY A 133 11.96 2.18 -5.92
CA GLY A 133 12.27 3.29 -6.82
C GLY A 133 11.43 4.53 -6.51
N LEU A 134 10.12 4.36 -6.35
CA LEU A 134 9.22 5.45 -5.94
C LEU A 134 9.58 5.99 -4.54
N ALA A 135 9.90 5.12 -3.58
CA ALA A 135 10.33 5.54 -2.25
C ALA A 135 11.63 6.34 -2.29
N ALA A 136 12.58 5.95 -3.14
CA ALA A 136 13.81 6.69 -3.36
C ALA A 136 13.54 8.06 -4.01
N LEU A 137 12.76 8.10 -5.10
CA LEU A 137 12.38 9.37 -5.77
C LEU A 137 11.66 10.32 -4.81
N GLN A 138 10.78 9.78 -3.95
CA GLN A 138 10.13 10.59 -2.92
C GLN A 138 11.12 11.13 -1.89
N SER A 139 12.13 10.35 -1.52
CA SER A 139 13.14 10.76 -0.55
C SER A 139 14.04 11.89 -1.06
N PHE A 140 14.26 11.96 -2.37
CA PHE A 140 15.01 13.05 -3.02
C PHE A 140 14.12 14.24 -3.42
N GLY A 141 12.82 14.21 -3.12
CA GLY A 141 11.89 15.27 -3.52
C GLY A 141 11.57 15.31 -5.03
N ILE A 142 12.17 14.42 -5.83
CA ILE A 142 11.96 14.36 -7.28
C ILE A 142 10.52 13.98 -7.61
N LEU A 143 9.92 13.09 -6.79
CA LEU A 143 8.55 12.63 -7.02
C LEU A 143 7.55 13.78 -6.85
N SER A 144 7.69 14.63 -5.82
CA SER A 144 6.81 15.79 -5.61
C SER A 144 6.87 16.78 -6.77
N ALA A 145 8.07 17.13 -7.22
CA ALA A 145 8.25 18.00 -8.39
C ALA A 145 7.64 17.40 -9.67
N THR A 146 7.80 16.08 -9.87
CA THR A 146 7.19 15.38 -11.02
C THR A 146 5.67 15.36 -10.93
N LEU A 147 5.10 15.14 -9.74
CA LEU A 147 3.64 15.16 -9.53
C LEU A 147 3.06 16.56 -9.80
N GLU A 148 3.72 17.62 -9.35
CA GLU A 148 3.33 19.01 -9.64
C GLU A 148 3.32 19.29 -11.15
N LEU A 149 4.34 18.84 -11.88
CA LEU A 149 4.37 18.97 -13.34
C LEU A 149 3.21 18.21 -14.00
N LEU A 150 2.90 16.99 -13.54
CA LEU A 150 1.79 16.20 -14.07
C LEU A 150 0.43 16.82 -13.72
N GLU A 151 0.32 17.54 -12.61
CA GLU A 151 -0.88 18.27 -12.24
C GLU A 151 -1.08 19.54 -13.09
N MET A 152 0.01 20.22 -13.49
CA MET A 152 -0.04 21.38 -14.37
C MET A 152 -0.55 21.03 -15.76
N VAL A 153 -0.21 19.82 -16.26
CA VAL A 153 -0.71 19.33 -17.55
C VAL A 153 -2.15 18.84 -17.37
N ALA A 154 -3.10 19.72 -17.64
CA ALA A 154 -4.51 19.44 -17.50
C ALA A 154 -5.28 19.91 -18.72
N PHE A 155 -6.34 19.19 -19.06
CA PHE A 155 -7.28 19.56 -20.11
C PHE A 155 -8.68 19.72 -19.52
N GLN A 156 -9.47 20.58 -20.13
CA GLN A 156 -10.84 20.81 -19.72
C GLN A 156 -11.76 19.83 -20.45
N LEU A 157 -12.54 19.06 -19.71
CA LEU A 157 -13.59 18.22 -20.21
C LEU A 157 -14.94 18.71 -19.65
N GLY A 158 -15.65 19.53 -20.43
CA GLY A 158 -16.82 20.27 -19.95
C GLY A 158 -16.42 21.30 -18.89
N ASP A 159 -17.10 21.29 -17.76
CA ASP A 159 -16.84 22.20 -16.64
C ASP A 159 -15.71 21.74 -15.68
N ARG A 160 -15.08 20.60 -15.98
CA ARG A 160 -14.07 20.01 -15.09
C ARG A 160 -12.68 20.03 -15.72
N ARG A 161 -11.71 20.38 -14.89
CA ARG A 161 -10.29 20.30 -15.23
C ARG A 161 -9.75 18.94 -14.81
N ILE A 162 -9.34 18.12 -15.78
CA ILE A 162 -8.75 16.79 -15.56
C ILE A 162 -7.25 16.89 -15.83
N SER A 163 -6.43 16.64 -14.81
CA SER A 163 -4.98 16.59 -14.94
C SER A 163 -4.50 15.19 -15.36
N VAL A 164 -3.30 15.13 -15.93
CA VAL A 164 -2.64 13.84 -16.21
C VAL A 164 -2.43 13.05 -14.92
N LEU A 165 -2.18 13.73 -13.80
CA LEU A 165 -2.07 13.11 -12.49
C LEU A 165 -3.39 12.43 -12.08
N ASN A 166 -4.54 13.06 -12.30
CA ASN A 166 -5.85 12.47 -12.00
C ASN A 166 -6.10 11.20 -12.83
N LEU A 167 -5.69 11.18 -14.09
CA LEU A 167 -5.78 9.98 -14.95
C LEU A 167 -4.90 8.84 -14.42
N ILE A 168 -3.65 9.13 -14.07
CA ILE A 168 -2.73 8.13 -13.53
C ILE A 168 -3.26 7.57 -12.21
N ASN A 169 -3.77 8.43 -11.32
CA ASN A 169 -4.36 8.02 -10.05
C ASN A 169 -5.61 7.16 -10.28
N GLY A 170 -6.50 7.56 -11.19
CA GLY A 170 -7.70 6.80 -11.51
C GLY A 170 -7.38 5.42 -12.10
N ILE A 171 -6.42 5.33 -13.00
CA ILE A 171 -5.95 4.05 -13.56
C ILE A 171 -5.30 3.19 -12.46
N GLY A 172 -4.46 3.77 -11.60
CA GLY A 172 -3.84 3.08 -10.48
C GLY A 172 -4.87 2.50 -9.51
N ILE A 173 -5.87 3.30 -9.14
CA ILE A 173 -6.99 2.87 -8.28
C ILE A 173 -7.82 1.78 -8.96
N LEU A 174 -8.11 1.92 -10.27
CA LEU A 174 -8.83 0.89 -11.02
C LEU A 174 -8.10 -0.45 -10.96
N LEU A 175 -6.80 -0.46 -11.26
CA LEU A 175 -6.00 -1.68 -11.23
C LEU A 175 -5.94 -2.29 -9.83
N ALA A 176 -5.77 -1.47 -8.78
CA ALA A 176 -5.77 -1.91 -7.40
C ALA A 176 -7.12 -2.50 -6.98
N LEU A 177 -8.23 -1.87 -7.37
CA LEU A 177 -9.58 -2.35 -7.06
C LEU A 177 -9.94 -3.62 -7.84
N LEU A 178 -9.58 -3.71 -9.13
CA LEU A 178 -9.79 -4.93 -9.92
C LEU A 178 -8.98 -6.11 -9.36
N TRP A 179 -7.76 -5.85 -8.89
CA TRP A 179 -6.97 -6.84 -8.20
C TRP A 179 -7.62 -7.26 -6.87
N GLY A 180 -8.08 -6.29 -6.06
CA GLY A 180 -8.84 -6.53 -4.83
C GLY A 180 -10.15 -7.29 -5.08
N THR A 181 -10.85 -6.99 -6.17
CA THR A 181 -12.06 -7.71 -6.60
C THR A 181 -11.79 -9.20 -6.86
N SER A 182 -10.63 -9.54 -7.42
CA SER A 182 -10.25 -10.94 -7.62
C SER A 182 -10.09 -11.68 -6.29
N PHE A 183 -9.56 -11.02 -5.27
CA PHE A 183 -9.38 -11.58 -3.93
C PHE A 183 -10.72 -11.67 -3.16
N LEU A 184 -11.45 -10.56 -3.09
CA LEU A 184 -12.77 -10.50 -2.43
C LEU A 184 -13.80 -11.40 -3.12
N GLY A 185 -13.77 -11.45 -4.46
CA GLY A 185 -14.65 -12.29 -5.25
C GLY A 185 -14.43 -13.78 -4.97
N SER A 186 -13.18 -14.24 -4.90
CA SER A 186 -12.86 -15.63 -4.57
C SER A 186 -13.23 -15.99 -3.13
N ALA A 187 -12.99 -15.08 -2.17
CA ALA A 187 -13.39 -15.26 -0.79
C ALA A 187 -14.93 -15.33 -0.64
N GLY A 188 -15.64 -14.42 -1.34
CA GLY A 188 -17.10 -14.41 -1.37
C GLY A 188 -17.69 -15.67 -2.02
N GLU A 189 -17.13 -16.12 -3.15
CA GLU A 189 -17.52 -17.34 -3.83
C GLU A 189 -17.36 -18.58 -2.93
N THR A 190 -16.24 -18.68 -2.20
CA THR A 190 -16.00 -19.77 -1.26
C THR A 190 -17.05 -19.79 -0.15
N LYS A 191 -17.41 -18.62 0.39
CA LYS A 191 -18.46 -18.51 1.42
C LYS A 191 -19.83 -18.86 0.88
N ILE A 192 -20.19 -18.42 -0.33
CA ILE A 192 -21.48 -18.73 -0.97
C ILE A 192 -21.60 -20.23 -1.22
N LYS A 193 -20.52 -20.90 -1.68
CA LYS A 193 -20.52 -22.36 -1.92
C LYS A 193 -20.65 -23.20 -0.63
N GLN A 194 -20.36 -22.63 0.52
CA GLN A 194 -20.49 -23.29 1.83
C GLN A 194 -21.90 -23.18 2.44
N LEU A 195 -22.84 -22.46 1.81
CA LEU A 195 -24.21 -22.31 2.32
C LEU A 195 -25.05 -23.58 2.06
N PRO A 196 -25.40 -24.37 3.09
CA PRO A 196 -25.96 -25.72 2.91
C PRO A 196 -27.41 -25.77 2.39
N HIS A 197 -28.11 -24.61 2.38
CA HIS A 197 -29.55 -24.58 2.02
C HIS A 197 -29.81 -23.93 0.66
N ILE A 198 -28.78 -23.65 -0.13
CA ILE A 198 -28.88 -22.97 -1.44
C ILE A 198 -28.54 -23.97 -2.56
N PRO A 199 -29.40 -24.15 -3.57
CA PRO A 199 -29.08 -24.98 -4.73
C PRO A 199 -27.81 -24.57 -5.42
N PRO A 200 -26.98 -25.50 -5.96
CA PRO A 200 -25.71 -25.18 -6.60
C PRO A 200 -25.82 -24.17 -7.74
N SER A 201 -26.91 -24.18 -8.50
CA SER A 201 -27.20 -23.23 -9.58
C SER A 201 -27.33 -21.79 -9.06
N LEU A 202 -27.99 -21.62 -7.92
CA LEU A 202 -28.17 -20.31 -7.30
C LEU A 202 -26.87 -19.79 -6.65
N GLN A 203 -26.05 -20.71 -6.09
CA GLN A 203 -24.73 -20.35 -5.58
C GLN A 203 -23.83 -19.76 -6.68
N VAL A 204 -23.81 -20.40 -7.86
CA VAL A 204 -23.04 -19.91 -9.03
C VAL A 204 -23.56 -18.56 -9.51
N LEU A 205 -24.89 -18.38 -9.53
CA LEU A 205 -25.50 -17.11 -9.92
C LEU A 205 -25.12 -15.99 -8.95
N LEU A 206 -25.25 -16.22 -7.64
CA LEU A 206 -24.88 -15.23 -6.61
C LEU A 206 -23.39 -14.86 -6.66
N ALA A 207 -22.51 -15.84 -6.84
CA ALA A 207 -21.07 -15.58 -6.98
C ALA A 207 -20.77 -14.73 -8.21
N LYS A 208 -21.44 -14.99 -9.34
CA LYS A 208 -21.27 -14.21 -10.58
C LYS A 208 -21.80 -12.78 -10.42
N VAL A 209 -22.96 -12.60 -9.80
CA VAL A 209 -23.55 -11.30 -9.50
C VAL A 209 -22.62 -10.49 -8.58
N LEU A 210 -22.13 -11.09 -7.49
CA LEU A 210 -21.20 -10.46 -6.57
C LEU A 210 -19.93 -9.96 -7.30
N ARG A 211 -19.32 -10.82 -8.12
CA ARG A 211 -18.12 -10.48 -8.87
C ARG A 211 -18.37 -9.34 -9.86
N THR A 212 -19.49 -9.40 -10.60
CA THR A 212 -19.86 -8.35 -11.56
C THR A 212 -20.10 -7.03 -10.83
N PHE A 213 -20.80 -7.05 -9.70
CA PHE A 213 -21.03 -5.87 -8.87
C PHE A 213 -19.73 -5.24 -8.39
N LEU A 214 -18.78 -6.04 -7.89
CA LEU A 214 -17.47 -5.55 -7.44
C LEU A 214 -16.66 -4.92 -8.58
N VAL A 215 -16.72 -5.49 -9.79
CA VAL A 215 -16.06 -4.93 -10.98
C VAL A 215 -16.68 -3.59 -11.35
N VAL A 216 -18.00 -3.50 -11.44
CA VAL A 216 -18.71 -2.25 -11.74
C VAL A 216 -18.41 -1.19 -10.70
N LEU A 217 -18.43 -1.54 -9.42
CA LEU A 217 -18.08 -0.65 -8.32
C LEU A 217 -16.64 -0.13 -8.45
N SER A 218 -15.70 -0.98 -8.87
CA SER A 218 -14.31 -0.59 -9.11
C SER A 218 -14.20 0.47 -10.21
N PHE A 219 -14.94 0.32 -11.30
CA PHE A 219 -14.99 1.31 -12.37
C PHE A 219 -15.61 2.63 -11.89
N VAL A 220 -16.71 2.59 -11.15
CA VAL A 220 -17.38 3.79 -10.62
C VAL A 220 -16.44 4.57 -9.72
N ILE A 221 -15.74 3.91 -8.80
CA ILE A 221 -14.78 4.56 -7.90
C ILE A 221 -13.61 5.16 -8.68
N ALA A 222 -13.07 4.43 -9.67
CA ALA A 222 -11.97 4.94 -10.49
C ALA A 222 -12.36 6.17 -11.31
N LEU A 223 -13.54 6.17 -11.95
CA LEU A 223 -14.06 7.31 -12.69
C LEU A 223 -14.30 8.53 -11.79
N SER A 224 -14.81 8.30 -10.57
CA SER A 224 -14.96 9.35 -9.55
C SER A 224 -13.62 9.98 -9.18
N THR A 225 -12.57 9.18 -9.07
CA THR A 225 -11.21 9.66 -8.74
C THR A 225 -10.61 10.52 -9.85
N ILE A 226 -10.90 10.20 -11.11
CA ILE A 226 -10.50 11.03 -12.26
C ILE A 226 -11.20 12.40 -12.23
N GLY A 227 -12.32 12.51 -11.52
CA GLY A 227 -13.12 13.74 -11.43
C GLY A 227 -14.30 13.75 -12.40
N LEU A 228 -14.65 12.61 -13.02
CA LEU A 228 -15.83 12.51 -13.88
C LEU A 228 -17.12 12.59 -13.05
N ASP A 229 -18.13 13.25 -13.61
CA ASP A 229 -19.43 13.36 -12.97
C ASP A 229 -20.22 12.04 -13.12
N LEU A 230 -20.45 11.40 -11.98
CA LEU A 230 -21.17 10.12 -11.93
C LEU A 230 -22.70 10.28 -11.86
N SER A 231 -23.23 11.50 -11.80
CA SER A 231 -24.68 11.71 -11.71
C SER A 231 -25.44 11.13 -12.92
N SER A 232 -24.86 11.27 -14.11
CA SER A 232 -25.41 10.65 -15.33
C SER A 232 -25.43 9.13 -15.26
N PHE A 233 -24.40 8.53 -14.68
CA PHE A 233 -24.34 7.06 -14.45
C PHE A 233 -25.34 6.61 -13.38
N ALA A 234 -25.58 7.43 -12.34
CA ALA A 234 -26.57 7.12 -11.33
C ALA A 234 -28.00 7.10 -11.89
N ILE A 235 -28.33 8.05 -12.79
CA ILE A 235 -29.61 8.08 -13.50
C ILE A 235 -29.78 6.83 -14.37
N LEU A 236 -28.76 6.48 -15.16
CA LEU A 236 -28.76 5.31 -16.01
C LEU A 236 -28.88 4.01 -15.17
N GLY A 237 -28.13 3.91 -14.08
CA GLY A 237 -28.18 2.80 -13.15
C GLY A 237 -29.55 2.65 -12.48
N GLY A 238 -30.19 3.77 -12.13
CA GLY A 238 -31.55 3.80 -11.64
C GLY A 238 -32.56 3.24 -12.66
N ALA A 239 -32.48 3.69 -13.91
CA ALA A 239 -33.33 3.21 -14.99
C ALA A 239 -33.17 1.71 -15.26
N ILE A 240 -31.90 1.22 -15.29
CA ILE A 240 -31.60 -0.20 -15.42
C ILE A 240 -32.14 -0.99 -14.20
N GLY A 241 -31.97 -0.44 -12.98
CA GLY A 241 -32.49 -1.08 -11.75
C GLY A 241 -34.00 -1.25 -11.78
N VAL A 242 -34.74 -0.25 -12.22
CA VAL A 242 -36.20 -0.33 -12.43
C VAL A 242 -36.54 -1.38 -13.48
N GLY A 243 -35.82 -1.39 -14.64
CA GLY A 243 -36.07 -2.35 -15.71
C GLY A 243 -35.81 -3.82 -15.34
N ILE A 244 -34.85 -4.07 -14.43
CA ILE A 244 -34.57 -5.43 -13.92
C ILE A 244 -35.57 -5.80 -12.80
N GLY A 245 -36.06 -4.80 -12.05
CA GLY A 245 -36.99 -5.01 -10.93
C GLY A 245 -38.44 -5.32 -11.34
N PHE A 246 -38.84 -4.93 -12.56
CA PHE A 246 -40.11 -5.27 -13.18
C PHE A 246 -40.00 -6.52 -14.04
#